data_85289b4bef03f309a47c724c9f1e7fae
#
_entry.id   85289b4bef03f309a47c724c9f1e7fae
#
_cell.length_a   1.000
_cell.length_b   1.000
_cell.length_c   1.000
_cell.angle_alpha   90.00
_cell.angle_beta   90.00
_cell.angle_gamma   90.00
#
_symmetry.space_group_name_H-M   'P 1'
#
loop_
_entity.id
_entity.type
_entity.pdbx_description
1 polymer ?
#
loop_
_entity_poly.entity_id
_entity_poly.type
_entity_poly.pdbx_seq_one_letter_code
_entity_poly.pdbx_strand_id
1 'polypeptide(L)'
;MAKKHVVVNFLEEDSGDCEYGCWNTGYGVEVMVDGKCVHRQEAWASCCNNSNVDFDVLANVLQGIKTKEGYPVNADHIDFGDPSDYPEDFLDLFT
;
A
#
# COMPACT_ATOMS: atom_id res chain seq x y z
N MET A 1 -8.51 -17.08 12.85
CA MET A 1 -8.92 -15.68 12.73
C MET A 1 -9.51 -15.42 11.36
N ALA A 2 -10.60 -14.67 11.30
CA ALA A 2 -11.15 -14.28 10.01
C ALA A 2 -10.22 -13.29 9.31
N LYS A 3 -10.00 -13.49 8.02
CA LYS A 3 -9.22 -12.54 7.23
C LYS A 3 -10.06 -11.29 6.98
N LYS A 4 -9.39 -10.16 6.99
CA LYS A 4 -10.03 -8.91 6.59
C LYS A 4 -10.42 -8.99 5.11
N HIS A 5 -11.51 -8.30 4.75
CA HIS A 5 -11.98 -8.25 3.37
C HIS A 5 -10.93 -7.64 2.43
N VAL A 6 -10.23 -6.62 2.91
CA VAL A 6 -9.20 -5.90 2.15
C VAL A 6 -7.87 -6.01 2.90
N VAL A 7 -6.81 -6.30 2.17
CA VAL A 7 -5.46 -6.36 2.74
C VAL A 7 -4.55 -5.42 1.94
N VAL A 8 -3.83 -4.56 2.64
CA VAL A 8 -2.84 -3.67 2.03
C VAL A 8 -1.45 -4.19 2.38
N ASN A 9 -0.67 -4.53 1.38
CA ASN A 9 0.71 -5.00 1.55
C ASN A 9 1.67 -3.97 0.96
N PHE A 10 2.67 -3.57 1.74
CA PHE A 10 3.72 -2.70 1.23
C PHE A 10 4.82 -3.53 0.59
N LEU A 11 5.37 -3.00 -0.48
CA LEU A 11 6.44 -3.60 -1.25
C LEU A 11 7.70 -2.76 -1.07
N GLU A 12 8.85 -3.43 -1.10
CA GLU A 12 10.15 -2.78 -0.95
C GLU A 12 11.14 -3.42 -1.90
N GLU A 13 11.95 -2.61 -2.56
CA GLU A 13 12.97 -3.07 -3.48
C GLU A 13 14.22 -2.23 -3.31
N ASP A 14 15.37 -2.88 -3.16
CA ASP A 14 16.66 -2.20 -3.01
C ASP A 14 17.35 -2.06 -4.37
N SER A 15 18.04 -0.94 -4.55
CA SER A 15 18.81 -0.71 -5.78
C SER A 15 20.06 -1.56 -5.86
N GLY A 16 20.56 -2.01 -4.70
CA GLY A 16 21.90 -2.58 -4.60
C GLY A 16 22.98 -1.52 -4.66
N ASP A 17 24.23 -1.94 -4.48
CA ASP A 17 25.38 -1.04 -4.54
C ASP A 17 25.70 -0.68 -6.01
N CYS A 18 25.97 0.59 -6.27
CA CYS A 18 26.59 1.01 -7.52
C CYS A 18 28.10 1.17 -7.29
N GLU A 19 28.86 1.46 -8.36
CA GLU A 19 30.32 1.60 -8.27
C GLU A 19 30.76 2.76 -7.36
N TYR A 20 29.86 3.69 -7.07
CA TYR A 20 30.10 4.81 -6.14
C TYR A 20 29.60 4.56 -4.73
N GLY A 21 29.13 3.32 -4.44
CA GLY A 21 28.60 2.98 -3.15
C GLY A 21 27.23 3.52 -2.83
N CYS A 22 26.49 3.97 -3.83
CA CYS A 22 25.11 4.44 -3.61
C CYS A 22 24.19 3.28 -3.26
N TRP A 23 23.31 3.51 -2.32
CA TRP A 23 22.27 2.55 -1.97
C TRP A 23 20.95 3.27 -1.87
N ASN A 24 19.91 2.74 -2.47
CA ASN A 24 18.60 3.36 -2.44
C ASN A 24 17.54 2.29 -2.27
N THR A 25 16.39 2.66 -1.70
CA THR A 25 15.27 1.76 -1.48
C THR A 25 14.01 2.40 -2.06
N GLY A 26 13.31 1.64 -2.89
CA GLY A 26 12.02 2.06 -3.42
C GLY A 26 10.87 1.36 -2.72
N TYR A 27 9.71 1.99 -2.71
CA TYR A 27 8.53 1.48 -2.03
C TYR A 27 7.36 1.42 -2.99
N GLY A 28 6.53 0.41 -2.80
CA GLY A 28 5.30 0.22 -3.54
C GLY A 28 4.22 -0.31 -2.63
N VAL A 29 3.09 -0.64 -3.20
CA VAL A 29 1.95 -1.14 -2.43
C VAL A 29 1.07 -2.00 -3.32
N GLU A 30 0.47 -3.04 -2.73
CA GLU A 30 -0.57 -3.79 -3.41
C GLU A 30 -1.81 -3.88 -2.53
N VAL A 31 -2.96 -3.89 -3.15
CA VAL A 31 -4.25 -4.00 -2.47
C VAL A 31 -4.92 -5.29 -2.93
N MET A 32 -5.25 -6.14 -1.97
CA MET A 32 -5.92 -7.41 -2.21
C MET A 32 -7.34 -7.34 -1.66
N VAL A 33 -8.30 -7.79 -2.44
CA VAL A 33 -9.71 -7.92 -2.01
C VAL A 33 -10.11 -9.37 -2.18
N ASP A 34 -10.45 -10.03 -1.07
CA ASP A 34 -10.81 -11.46 -1.06
C ASP A 34 -9.76 -12.33 -1.75
N GLY A 35 -8.48 -11.99 -1.58
CA GLY A 35 -7.37 -12.74 -2.17
C GLY A 35 -7.03 -12.39 -3.61
N LYS A 36 -7.71 -11.40 -4.19
CA LYS A 36 -7.43 -10.93 -5.54
C LYS A 36 -6.76 -9.56 -5.52
N CYS A 37 -5.69 -9.40 -6.28
CA CYS A 37 -5.03 -8.11 -6.40
C CYS A 37 -5.88 -7.18 -7.27
N VAL A 38 -6.32 -6.07 -6.69
CA VAL A 38 -7.13 -5.07 -7.41
C VAL A 38 -6.33 -3.82 -7.75
N HIS A 39 -5.18 -3.64 -7.12
CA HIS A 39 -4.29 -2.51 -7.38
C HIS A 39 -2.87 -2.90 -6.98
N ARG A 40 -1.91 -2.51 -7.79
CA ARG A 40 -0.50 -2.74 -7.46
C ARG A 40 0.36 -1.61 -8.01
N GLN A 41 1.14 -1.03 -7.12
CA GLN A 41 2.19 -0.07 -7.48
C GLN A 41 3.52 -0.76 -7.20
N GLU A 42 4.31 -0.98 -8.25
CA GLU A 42 5.59 -1.68 -8.11
C GLU A 42 6.60 -0.84 -7.32
N ALA A 43 7.38 -1.51 -6.49
CA ALA A 43 8.53 -0.92 -5.85
C ALA A 43 9.72 -1.03 -6.80
N TRP A 44 10.47 0.05 -6.97
CA TRP A 44 11.70 0.03 -7.77
C TRP A 44 12.68 1.05 -7.22
N ALA A 45 13.96 0.79 -7.43
CA ALA A 45 15.00 1.71 -7.00
C ALA A 45 16.20 1.64 -7.95
N SER A 46 16.83 2.78 -8.14
CA SER A 46 18.12 2.88 -8.79
C SER A 46 19.05 3.67 -7.89
N CYS A 47 20.31 3.79 -8.24
CA CYS A 47 21.27 4.47 -7.37
C CYS A 47 20.93 5.95 -7.14
N CYS A 48 20.14 6.56 -8.04
CA CYS A 48 19.83 7.99 -7.99
C CYS A 48 18.36 8.29 -7.81
N ASN A 49 17.49 7.26 -7.86
CA ASN A 49 16.06 7.49 -7.83
C ASN A 49 15.34 6.26 -7.26
N ASN A 50 14.10 6.45 -6.82
CA ASN A 50 13.30 5.37 -6.27
C ASN A 50 11.81 5.69 -6.36
N SER A 51 11.00 4.63 -6.28
CA SER A 51 9.56 4.78 -6.18
C SER A 51 9.15 5.07 -4.74
N ASN A 52 8.03 5.77 -4.59
CA ASN A 52 7.38 5.97 -3.29
C ASN A 52 5.91 5.63 -3.44
N VAL A 53 5.29 5.23 -2.34
CA VAL A 53 3.86 4.93 -2.33
C VAL A 53 3.09 6.22 -2.58
N ASP A 54 2.18 6.18 -3.56
CA ASP A 54 1.27 7.30 -3.83
C ASP A 54 0.02 7.10 -2.96
N PHE A 55 0.02 7.74 -1.79
CA PHE A 55 -1.08 7.58 -0.83
C PHE A 55 -2.39 8.19 -1.32
N ASP A 56 -2.36 9.18 -2.21
CA ASP A 56 -3.58 9.74 -2.78
C ASP A 56 -4.27 8.72 -3.68
N VAL A 57 -3.50 8.04 -4.52
CA VAL A 57 -4.04 6.96 -5.37
C VAL A 57 -4.51 5.80 -4.51
N LEU A 58 -3.72 5.42 -3.49
CA LEU A 58 -4.11 4.35 -2.58
C LEU A 58 -5.43 4.66 -1.87
N ALA A 59 -5.59 5.89 -1.37
CA ALA A 59 -6.84 6.31 -0.72
C ALA A 59 -8.03 6.19 -1.68
N ASN A 60 -7.87 6.64 -2.92
CA ASN A 60 -8.93 6.55 -3.94
C ASN A 60 -9.30 5.11 -4.23
N VAL A 61 -8.31 4.22 -4.34
CA VAL A 61 -8.56 2.80 -4.59
C VAL A 61 -9.34 2.19 -3.42
N LEU A 62 -8.90 2.43 -2.18
CA LEU A 62 -9.56 1.87 -1.01
C LEU A 62 -10.98 2.42 -0.83
N GLN A 63 -11.19 3.71 -1.08
CA GLN A 63 -12.51 4.31 -0.96
C GLN A 63 -13.49 3.81 -2.03
N GLY A 64 -12.97 3.28 -3.13
CA GLY A 64 -13.78 2.69 -4.19
C GLY A 64 -14.20 1.26 -3.94
N ILE A 65 -13.64 0.59 -2.93
CA ILE A 65 -13.95 -0.81 -2.63
C ILE A 65 -15.24 -0.88 -1.79
N LYS A 66 -16.09 -1.83 -2.14
CA LYS A 66 -17.35 -2.06 -1.43
C LYS A 66 -17.31 -3.37 -0.65
N THR A 67 -18.04 -3.42 0.45
CA THR A 67 -18.30 -4.67 1.17
C THR A 67 -19.23 -5.56 0.34
N LYS A 68 -19.43 -6.80 0.80
CA LYS A 68 -20.37 -7.72 0.14
C LYS A 68 -21.80 -7.18 0.14
N GLU A 69 -22.13 -6.34 1.11
CA GLU A 69 -23.44 -5.70 1.21
C GLU A 69 -23.56 -4.43 0.36
N GLY A 70 -22.47 -4.01 -0.30
CA GLY A 70 -22.46 -2.85 -1.19
C GLY A 70 -22.16 -1.52 -0.52
N TYR A 71 -21.70 -1.54 0.73
CA TYR A 71 -21.31 -0.33 1.46
C TYR A 71 -19.81 -0.06 1.28
N PRO A 72 -19.37 1.21 1.34
CA PRO A 72 -17.94 1.50 1.32
C PRO A 72 -17.23 0.81 2.49
N VAL A 73 -16.04 0.26 2.23
CA VAL A 73 -15.24 -0.35 3.31
C VAL A 73 -14.76 0.74 4.27
N ASN A 74 -14.61 0.37 5.54
CA ASN A 74 -14.03 1.22 6.57
C ASN A 74 -12.81 0.54 7.18
N ALA A 75 -12.21 1.17 8.19
CA ALA A 75 -10.99 0.64 8.82
C ALA A 75 -11.16 -0.78 9.36
N ASP A 76 -12.36 -1.16 9.80
CA ASP A 76 -12.61 -2.50 10.33
C ASP A 76 -12.53 -3.59 9.26
N HIS A 77 -12.73 -3.23 7.99
CA HIS A 77 -12.69 -4.18 6.87
C HIS A 77 -11.31 -4.27 6.24
N ILE A 78 -10.38 -3.40 6.60
CA ILE A 78 -9.10 -3.26 5.94
C ILE A 78 -7.97 -3.62 6.91
N ASP A 79 -7.11 -4.53 6.46
CA ASP A 79 -5.87 -4.83 7.17
C ASP A 79 -4.79 -3.90 6.63
N PHE A 80 -4.51 -2.83 7.36
CA PHE A 80 -3.50 -1.84 6.98
C PHE A 80 -2.08 -2.28 7.31
N GLY A 81 -1.92 -3.28 8.17
CA GLY A 81 -0.60 -3.65 8.70
C GLY A 81 -0.17 -2.68 9.78
N ASP A 82 1.03 -2.10 9.63
CA ASP A 82 1.57 -1.18 10.63
C ASP A 82 1.06 0.24 10.35
N PRO A 83 0.30 0.85 11.28
CA PRO A 83 -0.18 2.23 11.10
C PRO A 83 0.91 3.26 10.89
N SER A 84 2.13 3.00 11.39
CA SER A 84 3.24 3.94 11.25
C SER A 84 3.73 4.10 9.80
N ASP A 85 3.36 3.17 8.91
CA ASP A 85 3.74 3.24 7.49
C ASP A 85 2.87 4.22 6.69
N TYR A 86 1.84 4.77 7.31
CA TYR A 86 0.88 5.66 6.65
C TYR A 86 1.06 7.11 7.09
N PRO A 87 0.66 8.09 6.25
CA PRO A 87 0.56 9.47 6.70
C PRO A 87 -0.38 9.61 7.90
N GLU A 88 -0.14 10.62 8.72
CA GLU A 88 -0.85 10.81 9.97
C GLU A 88 -2.38 10.79 9.84
N ASP A 89 -2.91 11.42 8.79
CA ASP A 89 -4.35 11.55 8.60
C ASP A 89 -4.95 10.49 7.69
N PHE A 90 -4.11 9.55 7.20
CA PHE A 90 -4.58 8.58 6.20
C PHE A 90 -5.68 7.67 6.75
N LEU A 91 -5.47 7.11 7.95
CA LEU A 91 -6.43 6.18 8.53
C LEU A 91 -7.75 6.83 8.89
N ASP A 92 -7.75 8.14 9.14
CA ASP A 92 -8.96 8.89 9.46
C ASP A 92 -9.97 8.90 8.30
N LEU A 93 -9.50 8.68 7.07
CA LEU A 93 -10.38 8.60 5.91
C LEU A 93 -11.34 7.40 5.97
N PHE A 94 -11.04 6.40 6.81
CA PHE A 94 -11.76 5.13 6.86
C PHE A 94 -12.42 4.87 8.21
N THR A 95 -12.37 5.84 9.12
CA THR A 95 -13.00 5.71 10.45
C THR A 95 -14.34 6.40 10.53
#